data_52ed7e2eb1c0d3312647515a6e1486fc
#
_entry.id   52ed7e2eb1c0d3312647515a6e1486fc
#
_cell.length_a   1.000
_cell.length_b   1.000
_cell.length_c   1.000
_cell.angle_alpha   90.00
_cell.angle_beta   90.00
_cell.angle_gamma   90.00
#
_symmetry.space_group_name_H-M   'P 1'
#
loop_
_entity.id
_entity.type
_entity.pdbx_description
1 polymer ?
#
loop_
_entity_poly.entity_id
_entity_poly.type
_entity_poly.pdbx_seq_one_letter_code
_entity_poly.pdbx_strand_id
1 'polypeptide(L)'
;KKNIPVQSPQWPAMFAMAERSWKGIPEDGSRFAGSLPEKNTEAYQAFSLFEKRMEALAGSRPFPYWRDSFVEWTVFGPVPQDRQEEVRNNLLAGKSPAGLSPVQTRGGNLYFRTRAGAEGLFPKTKPGNTAWAETTFHSPVEGTMHAMVGFDAPARSTRRCSGVPAAGEWSQCGTRIWVNGKEMK
;
A
#
# COMPACT_ATOMS: atom_id res chain seq x y z
N LYS A 1 25.80 -4.35 6.82
CA LYS A 1 24.44 -4.85 7.24
C LYS A 1 23.69 -3.86 8.16
N LYS A 2 24.38 -3.07 8.97
CA LYS A 2 23.75 -2.23 10.01
C LYS A 2 23.11 -0.94 9.49
N ASN A 3 23.49 -0.45 8.32
CA ASN A 3 23.03 0.85 7.80
C ASN A 3 21.83 0.75 6.83
N ILE A 4 21.53 -0.45 6.33
CA ILE A 4 20.44 -0.68 5.36
C ILE A 4 19.06 -0.25 5.90
N PRO A 5 18.64 -0.66 7.11
CA PRO A 5 17.32 -0.27 7.62
C PRO A 5 17.16 1.23 7.91
N VAL A 6 18.28 1.91 8.19
CA VAL A 6 18.25 3.35 8.50
C VAL A 6 18.21 4.22 7.23
N GLN A 7 18.89 3.79 6.17
CA GLN A 7 18.96 4.55 4.92
C GLN A 7 17.78 4.30 3.99
N SER A 8 17.24 3.09 4.00
CA SER A 8 16.14 2.70 3.11
C SER A 8 14.88 3.58 3.22
N PRO A 9 14.37 3.95 4.41
CA PRO A 9 13.20 4.82 4.52
C PRO A 9 13.41 6.24 4.01
N GLN A 10 14.63 6.70 3.97
CA GLN A 10 14.98 8.08 3.56
C GLN A 10 15.20 8.18 2.05
N TRP A 11 15.61 7.08 1.43
CA TRP A 11 16.10 7.06 0.06
C TRP A 11 15.13 7.66 -0.97
N PRO A 12 13.93 7.17 -1.20
CA PRO A 12 13.05 7.81 -2.18
C PRO A 12 12.42 9.10 -1.63
N ALA A 13 12.13 9.19 -0.34
CA ALA A 13 11.44 10.31 0.27
C ALA A 13 12.23 11.63 0.15
N MET A 14 13.55 11.59 0.33
CA MET A 14 14.40 12.78 0.18
C MET A 14 14.37 13.36 -1.23
N PHE A 15 14.37 12.52 -2.26
CA PHE A 15 14.29 12.98 -3.65
C PHE A 15 12.91 13.52 -4.00
N ALA A 16 11.85 12.88 -3.52
CA ALA A 16 10.49 13.38 -3.69
C ALA A 16 10.33 14.74 -3.02
N MET A 17 10.87 14.92 -1.82
CA MET A 17 10.84 16.18 -1.09
C MET A 17 11.63 17.27 -1.82
N ALA A 18 12.83 16.97 -2.30
CA ALA A 18 13.65 17.92 -3.06
C ALA A 18 12.94 18.35 -4.37
N GLU A 19 12.36 17.41 -5.10
CA GLU A 19 11.65 17.71 -6.34
C GLU A 19 10.39 18.57 -6.08
N ARG A 20 9.64 18.28 -5.02
CA ARG A 20 8.46 19.06 -4.62
C ARG A 20 8.81 20.46 -4.14
N SER A 21 9.90 20.60 -3.40
CA SER A 21 10.39 21.91 -2.97
C SER A 21 10.80 22.80 -4.15
N TRP A 22 11.25 22.19 -5.24
CA TRP A 22 11.66 22.92 -6.44
C TRP A 22 10.50 23.22 -7.39
N LYS A 23 9.62 22.26 -7.62
CA LYS A 23 8.55 22.34 -8.63
C LYS A 23 7.15 22.67 -8.08
N GLY A 24 6.98 22.64 -6.77
CA GLY A 24 5.66 22.74 -6.16
C GLY A 24 4.88 21.43 -6.18
N ILE A 25 3.62 21.51 -5.73
CA ILE A 25 2.71 20.37 -5.63
C ILE A 25 1.61 20.56 -6.69
N PRO A 26 1.40 19.61 -7.60
CA PRO A 26 0.28 19.66 -8.53
C PRO A 26 -1.07 19.70 -7.78
N GLU A 27 -2.03 20.45 -8.30
CA GLU A 27 -3.36 20.60 -7.68
C GLU A 27 -4.26 19.38 -7.88
N ASP A 28 -4.02 18.60 -8.94
CA ASP A 28 -4.78 17.41 -9.33
C ASP A 28 -4.23 16.10 -8.73
N GLY A 29 -3.62 16.19 -7.57
CA GLY A 29 -3.11 15.04 -6.82
C GLY A 29 -4.20 14.06 -6.39
N SER A 30 -3.79 12.86 -5.98
CA SER A 30 -4.73 11.87 -5.47
C SER A 30 -5.43 12.37 -4.20
N ARG A 31 -6.73 12.10 -4.10
CA ARG A 31 -7.52 12.34 -2.91
C ARG A 31 -7.03 11.54 -1.70
N PHE A 32 -6.61 10.30 -1.93
CA PHE A 32 -6.24 9.38 -0.85
C PHE A 32 -4.74 9.37 -0.59
N ALA A 33 -4.38 9.32 0.68
CA ALA A 33 -2.99 9.14 1.11
C ALA A 33 -2.41 7.84 0.53
N GLY A 34 -1.19 7.91 0.01
CA GLY A 34 -0.48 6.76 -0.55
C GLY A 34 -0.98 6.26 -1.90
N SER A 35 -2.10 6.76 -2.40
CA SER A 35 -2.62 6.41 -3.72
C SER A 35 -1.99 7.27 -4.81
N LEU A 36 -1.74 6.67 -5.96
CA LEU A 36 -1.26 7.41 -7.12
C LEU A 36 -2.39 8.23 -7.75
N PRO A 37 -2.07 9.40 -8.33
CA PRO A 37 -3.02 10.18 -9.09
C PRO A 37 -3.55 9.43 -10.32
N GLU A 38 -4.65 9.90 -10.88
CA GLU A 38 -5.20 9.37 -12.13
C GLU A 38 -4.22 9.54 -13.30
N LYS A 39 -4.18 8.56 -14.22
CA LYS A 39 -3.16 8.48 -15.29
C LYS A 39 -3.13 9.68 -16.25
N ASN A 40 -4.23 10.41 -16.36
CA ASN A 40 -4.39 11.58 -17.26
C ASN A 40 -4.12 12.92 -16.57
N THR A 41 -3.64 12.92 -15.32
CA THR A 41 -3.40 14.14 -14.53
C THR A 41 -1.96 14.62 -14.63
N GLU A 42 -1.73 15.91 -14.37
CA GLU A 42 -0.40 16.50 -14.26
C GLU A 42 0.38 15.88 -13.11
N ALA A 43 -0.30 15.60 -11.98
CA ALA A 43 0.30 14.93 -10.84
C ALA A 43 0.85 13.55 -11.20
N TYR A 44 0.14 12.77 -12.04
CA TYR A 44 0.63 11.47 -12.51
C TYR A 44 1.83 11.60 -13.45
N GLN A 45 1.82 12.59 -14.35
CA GLN A 45 2.96 12.86 -15.23
C GLN A 45 4.20 13.23 -14.41
N ALA A 46 4.04 14.10 -13.41
CA ALA A 46 5.12 14.47 -12.49
C ALA A 46 5.66 13.26 -11.73
N PHE A 47 4.77 12.40 -11.23
CA PHE A 47 5.15 11.15 -10.57
C PHE A 47 5.90 10.20 -11.52
N SER A 48 5.43 10.01 -12.74
CA SER A 48 6.08 9.15 -13.73
C SER A 48 7.49 9.61 -14.09
N LEU A 49 7.69 10.92 -14.20
CA LEU A 49 9.02 11.50 -14.42
C LEU A 49 9.93 11.31 -13.21
N PHE A 50 9.39 11.46 -12.00
CA PHE A 50 10.10 11.16 -10.77
C PHE A 50 10.56 9.70 -10.72
N GLU A 51 9.65 8.75 -11.01
CA GLU A 51 9.96 7.32 -11.03
C GLU A 51 11.09 6.97 -12.02
N LYS A 52 11.04 7.53 -13.23
CA LYS A 52 12.11 7.34 -14.23
C LYS A 52 13.48 7.83 -13.73
N ARG A 53 13.50 8.97 -13.02
CA ARG A 53 14.75 9.48 -12.42
C ARG A 53 15.25 8.58 -11.30
N MET A 54 14.33 8.08 -10.47
CA MET A 54 14.68 7.15 -9.39
C MET A 54 15.25 5.85 -9.92
N GLU A 55 14.69 5.29 -10.99
CA GLU A 55 15.21 4.09 -11.67
C GLU A 55 16.64 4.33 -12.20
N ALA A 56 16.87 5.45 -12.86
CA ALA A 56 18.19 5.81 -13.37
C ALA A 56 19.24 5.96 -12.24
N LEU A 57 18.84 6.48 -11.10
CA LEU A 57 19.70 6.64 -9.94
C LEU A 57 19.91 5.33 -9.16
N ALA A 58 18.92 4.45 -9.15
CA ALA A 58 18.97 3.20 -8.39
C ALA A 58 20.08 2.26 -8.84
N GLY A 59 20.43 2.25 -10.14
CA GLY A 59 21.52 1.44 -10.68
C GLY A 59 22.90 1.72 -10.08
N SER A 60 23.09 2.88 -9.44
CA SER A 60 24.35 3.27 -8.78
C SER A 60 24.31 3.18 -7.25
N ARG A 61 23.23 2.64 -6.67
CA ARG A 61 22.98 2.66 -5.23
C ARG A 61 22.87 1.25 -4.64
N PRO A 62 23.17 1.08 -3.34
CA PRO A 62 23.09 -0.23 -2.70
C PRO A 62 21.65 -0.71 -2.45
N PHE A 63 20.63 0.13 -2.71
CA PHE A 63 19.24 -0.19 -2.49
C PHE A 63 18.47 -0.07 -3.80
N PRO A 64 17.79 -1.13 -4.23
CA PRO A 64 16.93 -1.05 -5.40
C PRO A 64 15.75 -0.10 -5.15
N TYR A 65 15.36 0.62 -6.17
CA TYR A 65 14.07 1.29 -6.20
C TYR A 65 13.03 0.28 -6.71
N TRP A 66 12.01 0.03 -5.90
CA TRP A 66 10.91 -0.85 -6.25
C TRP A 66 9.80 -0.03 -6.88
N ARG A 67 9.50 -0.35 -8.11
CA ARG A 67 8.44 0.29 -8.86
C ARG A 67 7.11 -0.38 -8.51
N ASP A 68 6.18 0.40 -8.01
CA ASP A 68 4.86 -0.06 -7.60
C ASP A 68 3.70 0.65 -8.30
N SER A 69 4.02 1.53 -9.25
CA SER A 69 3.05 2.30 -10.03
C SER A 69 2.09 1.46 -10.88
N PHE A 70 2.45 0.20 -11.13
CA PHE A 70 1.61 -0.75 -11.87
C PHE A 70 0.61 -1.50 -10.98
N VAL A 71 0.75 -1.41 -9.65
CA VAL A 71 -0.12 -2.14 -8.73
C VAL A 71 -1.47 -1.44 -8.64
N GLU A 72 -2.52 -2.16 -8.98
CA GLU A 72 -3.91 -1.72 -8.89
C GLU A 72 -4.64 -2.53 -7.84
N TRP A 73 -5.40 -1.86 -6.99
CA TRP A 73 -6.10 -2.46 -5.88
C TRP A 73 -7.60 -2.25 -5.97
N THR A 74 -8.33 -3.32 -5.67
CA THR A 74 -9.75 -3.27 -5.34
C THR A 74 -9.88 -3.44 -3.83
N VAL A 75 -10.39 -2.43 -3.15
CA VAL A 75 -10.44 -2.40 -1.69
C VAL A 75 -11.87 -2.35 -1.19
N PHE A 76 -12.22 -3.26 -0.30
CA PHE A 76 -13.56 -3.37 0.31
C PHE A 76 -13.49 -3.01 1.79
N GLY A 77 -14.37 -2.13 2.22
CA GLY A 77 -14.45 -1.75 3.62
C GLY A 77 -15.24 -0.47 3.87
N PRO A 78 -15.37 -0.09 5.14
CA PRO A 78 -15.04 -0.88 6.32
C PRO A 78 -16.01 -2.05 6.50
N VAL A 79 -15.47 -3.25 6.79
CA VAL A 79 -16.27 -4.47 7.00
C VAL A 79 -16.50 -4.67 8.50
N PRO A 80 -17.75 -4.69 8.96
CA PRO A 80 -18.07 -4.99 10.35
C PRO A 80 -17.61 -6.39 10.77
N GLN A 81 -17.40 -6.57 12.08
CA GLN A 81 -16.84 -7.80 12.62
C GLN A 81 -17.69 -9.04 12.33
N ASP A 82 -18.99 -8.91 12.38
CA ASP A 82 -19.97 -9.97 12.12
C ASP A 82 -20.03 -10.41 10.65
N ARG A 83 -19.53 -9.60 9.72
CA ARG A 83 -19.51 -9.88 8.28
C ARG A 83 -18.15 -10.31 7.73
N GLN A 84 -17.12 -10.30 8.52
CA GLN A 84 -15.75 -10.54 8.05
C GLN A 84 -15.58 -11.91 7.38
N GLU A 85 -16.20 -12.94 7.93
CA GLU A 85 -16.11 -14.29 7.39
C GLU A 85 -16.88 -14.45 6.07
N GLU A 86 -18.08 -13.89 5.98
CA GLU A 86 -18.87 -13.84 4.74
C GLU A 86 -18.08 -13.14 3.62
N VAL A 87 -17.55 -11.95 3.91
CA VAL A 87 -16.79 -11.15 2.95
C VAL A 87 -15.54 -11.90 2.49
N ARG A 88 -14.78 -12.49 3.41
CA ARG A 88 -13.63 -13.31 3.09
C ARG A 88 -13.99 -14.45 2.12
N ASN A 89 -15.03 -15.21 2.45
CA ASN A 89 -15.43 -16.36 1.66
C ASN A 89 -15.89 -15.95 0.24
N ASN A 90 -16.59 -14.82 0.12
CA ASN A 90 -16.97 -14.27 -1.18
C ASN A 90 -15.74 -13.88 -2.01
N LEU A 91 -14.81 -13.13 -1.44
CA LEU A 91 -13.60 -12.70 -2.14
C LEU A 91 -12.72 -13.88 -2.56
N LEU A 92 -12.51 -14.86 -1.70
CA LEU A 92 -11.77 -16.08 -2.05
C LEU A 92 -12.46 -16.92 -3.13
N ALA A 93 -13.78 -16.80 -3.27
CA ALA A 93 -14.55 -17.40 -4.36
C ALA A 93 -14.63 -16.52 -5.62
N GLY A 94 -13.91 -15.39 -5.67
CA GLY A 94 -13.94 -14.45 -6.80
C GLY A 94 -15.26 -13.69 -6.93
N LYS A 95 -16.04 -13.56 -5.84
CA LYS A 95 -17.34 -12.88 -5.83
C LYS A 95 -17.25 -11.56 -5.09
N SER A 96 -17.91 -10.54 -5.65
CA SER A 96 -18.05 -9.27 -4.93
C SER A 96 -18.96 -9.41 -3.72
N PRO A 97 -18.55 -8.95 -2.53
CA PRO A 97 -19.40 -9.00 -1.34
C PRO A 97 -20.64 -8.11 -1.48
N ALA A 98 -21.80 -8.63 -1.13
CA ALA A 98 -23.06 -7.90 -1.22
C ALA A 98 -23.06 -6.64 -0.33
N GLY A 99 -23.58 -5.54 -0.85
CA GLY A 99 -23.72 -4.27 -0.10
C GLY A 99 -22.40 -3.56 0.22
N LEU A 100 -21.27 -3.97 -0.36
CA LEU A 100 -20.00 -3.26 -0.27
C LEU A 100 -19.60 -2.73 -1.66
N SER A 101 -19.45 -1.43 -1.77
CA SER A 101 -18.89 -0.80 -2.96
C SER A 101 -17.37 -0.79 -2.88
N PRO A 102 -16.66 -1.34 -3.86
CA PRO A 102 -15.20 -1.31 -3.86
C PRO A 102 -14.66 0.09 -4.09
N VAL A 103 -13.53 0.40 -3.46
CA VAL A 103 -12.70 1.57 -3.77
C VAL A 103 -11.55 1.09 -4.64
N GLN A 104 -11.44 1.68 -5.84
CA GLN A 104 -10.29 1.44 -6.71
C GLN A 104 -9.18 2.41 -6.36
N THR A 105 -7.95 1.90 -6.24
CA THR A 105 -6.78 2.72 -5.98
C THR A 105 -5.53 2.11 -6.61
N ARG A 106 -4.45 2.87 -6.71
CA ARG A 106 -3.19 2.42 -7.32
C ARG A 106 -1.99 2.80 -6.48
N GLY A 107 -0.92 2.04 -6.62
CA GLY A 107 0.33 2.24 -5.90
C GLY A 107 0.61 1.14 -4.90
N GLY A 108 1.83 1.11 -4.36
CA GLY A 108 2.26 0.07 -3.44
C GLY A 108 1.79 0.24 -2.00
N ASN A 109 1.16 1.37 -1.67
CA ASN A 109 0.76 1.66 -0.30
C ASN A 109 -0.74 1.87 -0.18
N LEU A 110 -1.33 1.25 0.84
CA LEU A 110 -2.74 1.43 1.19
C LEU A 110 -2.86 2.05 2.58
N TYR A 111 -3.42 3.24 2.66
CA TYR A 111 -3.73 3.92 3.92
C TYR A 111 -5.23 3.83 4.19
N PHE A 112 -5.62 2.97 5.11
CA PHE A 112 -7.05 2.80 5.44
C PHE A 112 -7.60 3.93 6.29
N ARG A 113 -6.78 4.56 7.12
CA ARG A 113 -7.16 5.64 8.03
C ARG A 113 -6.52 6.96 7.62
N THR A 114 -7.16 8.07 7.95
CA THR A 114 -6.57 9.40 7.76
C THR A 114 -5.27 9.55 8.55
N ARG A 115 -4.23 10.05 7.90
CA ARG A 115 -2.91 10.26 8.50
C ARG A 115 -2.34 11.61 8.08
N ALA A 116 -1.84 12.37 9.05
CA ALA A 116 -1.15 13.65 8.81
C ALA A 116 -1.93 14.63 7.92
N GLY A 117 -3.26 14.66 8.05
CA GLY A 117 -4.14 15.53 7.25
C GLY A 117 -4.53 14.96 5.88
N ALA A 118 -3.90 13.89 5.40
CA ALA A 118 -4.30 13.23 4.17
C ALA A 118 -5.39 12.17 4.42
N GLU A 119 -6.39 12.12 3.57
CA GLU A 119 -7.52 11.21 3.72
C GLU A 119 -7.10 9.76 3.45
N GLY A 120 -7.44 8.85 4.37
CA GLY A 120 -7.34 7.41 4.14
C GLY A 120 -8.56 6.87 3.41
N LEU A 121 -8.47 5.65 2.90
CA LEU A 121 -9.56 5.00 2.15
C LEU A 121 -10.85 4.87 2.98
N PHE A 122 -10.72 4.69 4.30
CA PHE A 122 -11.87 4.53 5.23
C PHE A 122 -11.70 5.41 6.47
N PRO A 123 -11.81 6.74 6.34
CA PRO A 123 -11.51 7.67 7.43
C PRO A 123 -12.45 7.53 8.63
N LYS A 124 -13.66 7.03 8.42
CA LYS A 124 -14.72 6.86 9.45
C LYS A 124 -14.82 5.43 9.99
N THR A 125 -13.79 4.60 9.82
CA THR A 125 -13.79 3.22 10.32
C THR A 125 -13.86 3.17 11.84
N LYS A 126 -14.57 2.16 12.37
CA LYS A 126 -14.71 1.90 13.82
C LYS A 126 -13.74 0.81 14.26
N PRO A 127 -13.39 0.74 15.57
CA PRO A 127 -12.69 -0.42 16.13
C PRO A 127 -13.44 -1.72 15.83
N GLY A 128 -12.71 -2.79 15.53
CA GLY A 128 -13.27 -4.09 15.14
C GLY A 128 -13.61 -4.24 13.66
N ASN A 129 -13.67 -3.14 12.89
CA ASN A 129 -13.85 -3.23 11.46
C ASN A 129 -12.55 -3.66 10.77
N THR A 130 -12.70 -4.36 9.66
CA THR A 130 -11.61 -4.83 8.80
C THR A 130 -11.71 -4.19 7.41
N ALA A 131 -10.62 -4.12 6.69
CA ALA A 131 -10.58 -3.82 5.27
C ALA A 131 -9.94 -4.99 4.53
N TRP A 132 -10.43 -5.25 3.33
CA TRP A 132 -9.90 -6.25 2.42
C TRP A 132 -9.36 -5.56 1.18
N ALA A 133 -8.16 -5.93 0.78
CA ALA A 133 -7.55 -5.41 -0.43
C ALA A 133 -7.15 -6.58 -1.33
N GLU A 134 -7.53 -6.46 -2.58
CA GLU A 134 -7.28 -7.44 -3.63
C GLU A 134 -6.47 -6.80 -4.74
N THR A 135 -5.46 -7.51 -5.23
CA THR A 135 -4.68 -7.11 -6.40
C THR A 135 -4.33 -8.34 -7.22
N THR A 136 -4.15 -8.14 -8.52
CA THR A 136 -3.72 -9.19 -9.45
C THR A 136 -2.40 -8.79 -10.07
N PHE A 137 -1.44 -9.69 -10.03
CA PHE A 137 -0.16 -9.55 -10.71
C PHE A 137 -0.12 -10.48 -11.91
N HIS A 138 0.32 -9.94 -13.03
CA HIS A 138 0.62 -10.73 -14.22
C HIS A 138 2.13 -10.83 -14.39
N SER A 139 2.67 -12.05 -14.36
CA SER A 139 4.08 -12.29 -14.68
C SER A 139 4.22 -12.50 -16.18
N PRO A 140 5.05 -11.71 -16.88
CA PRO A 140 5.28 -11.89 -18.31
C PRO A 140 6.18 -13.10 -18.62
N VAL A 141 6.78 -13.67 -17.58
CA VAL A 141 7.66 -14.85 -17.68
C VAL A 141 7.25 -15.91 -16.67
N GLU A 142 7.44 -17.15 -17.04
CA GLU A 142 7.30 -18.28 -16.10
C GLU A 142 8.45 -18.27 -15.09
N GLY A 143 8.14 -18.50 -13.82
CA GLY A 143 9.16 -18.56 -12.77
C GLY A 143 8.66 -18.15 -11.40
N THR A 144 9.61 -17.96 -10.49
CA THR A 144 9.36 -17.50 -9.14
C THR A 144 9.32 -15.97 -9.11
N MET A 145 8.25 -15.42 -8.58
CA MET A 145 8.13 -13.99 -8.32
C MET A 145 8.33 -13.71 -6.83
N HIS A 146 9.10 -12.68 -6.52
CA HIS A 146 9.28 -12.19 -5.16
C HIS A 146 8.45 -10.92 -4.98
N ALA A 147 7.64 -10.89 -3.93
CA ALA A 147 6.89 -9.71 -3.52
C ALA A 147 7.31 -9.30 -2.11
N MET A 148 7.46 -7.99 -1.89
CA MET A 148 7.68 -7.45 -0.56
C MET A 148 6.35 -6.94 -0.03
N VAL A 149 5.91 -7.51 1.09
CA VAL A 149 4.65 -7.13 1.74
C VAL A 149 4.94 -6.76 3.19
N GLY A 150 4.36 -5.65 3.62
CA GLY A 150 4.49 -5.19 5.00
C GLY A 150 3.20 -4.58 5.50
N PHE A 151 2.94 -4.73 6.78
CA PHE A 151 1.81 -4.11 7.47
C PHE A 151 2.33 -3.17 8.54
N ASP A 152 1.89 -1.93 8.48
CA ASP A 152 2.17 -0.94 9.52
C ASP A 152 0.86 -0.57 10.20
N ALA A 153 0.81 -0.77 11.51
CA ALA A 153 -0.29 -0.33 12.35
C ALA A 153 0.22 0.79 13.27
N PRO A 154 0.42 2.02 12.75
CA PRO A 154 0.97 3.10 13.53
C PRO A 154 0.02 3.45 14.68
N ALA A 155 0.46 3.18 15.89
CA ALA A 155 -0.22 3.63 17.08
C ALA A 155 0.13 5.09 17.38
N ARG A 156 -0.78 5.79 18.06
CA ARG A 156 -0.51 7.12 18.61
C ARG A 156 0.63 7.12 19.64
N SER A 157 0.99 5.96 20.13
CA SER A 157 2.09 5.76 21.07
C SER A 157 2.92 4.57 20.60
N THR A 158 4.20 4.77 20.48
CA THR A 158 5.20 3.75 20.15
C THR A 158 5.20 2.55 21.09
N ARG A 159 4.47 2.62 22.18
CA ARG A 159 4.35 1.54 23.20
C ARG A 159 3.29 0.50 22.88
N ARG A 160 2.38 0.72 21.94
CA ARG A 160 1.20 -0.16 21.79
C ARG A 160 1.12 -1.00 20.53
N CYS A 161 1.71 -0.66 19.41
CA CYS A 161 1.53 -1.44 18.18
C CYS A 161 2.65 -1.29 17.15
N SER A 162 3.81 -0.78 17.50
CA SER A 162 4.96 -0.72 16.62
C SER A 162 6.01 -1.75 17.04
N GLY A 163 5.67 -3.00 16.97
CA GLY A 163 6.59 -4.08 17.25
C GLY A 163 6.77 -4.95 16.03
N VAL A 164 7.89 -5.64 15.96
CA VAL A 164 8.07 -6.74 15.04
C VAL A 164 7.04 -7.80 15.41
N PRO A 165 6.20 -8.27 14.49
CA PRO A 165 5.25 -9.35 14.78
C PRO A 165 5.98 -10.62 15.21
N ALA A 166 5.30 -11.49 15.93
CA ALA A 166 5.84 -12.80 16.26
C ALA A 166 6.11 -13.62 14.98
N ALA A 167 7.02 -14.58 15.08
CA ALA A 167 7.32 -15.47 13.96
C ALA A 167 6.04 -16.19 13.50
N GLY A 168 5.73 -16.12 12.22
CA GLY A 168 4.51 -16.66 11.63
C GLY A 168 3.31 -15.72 11.64
N GLU A 169 3.47 -14.48 12.13
CA GLU A 169 2.44 -13.44 12.08
C GLU A 169 2.84 -12.32 11.13
N TRP A 170 1.89 -11.78 10.38
CA TRP A 170 2.12 -10.66 9.48
C TRP A 170 2.07 -9.30 10.21
N SER A 171 1.31 -9.23 11.28
CA SER A 171 1.23 -8.05 12.12
C SER A 171 0.64 -8.39 13.49
N GLN A 172 0.84 -7.51 14.47
CA GLN A 172 0.20 -7.63 15.79
C GLN A 172 -1.33 -7.40 15.76
N CYS A 173 -1.88 -7.02 14.61
CA CYS A 173 -3.30 -6.70 14.45
C CYS A 173 -4.09 -7.82 13.76
N GLY A 174 -3.55 -9.04 13.67
CA GLY A 174 -4.24 -10.18 13.07
C GLY A 174 -4.39 -10.07 11.55
N THR A 175 -3.48 -9.37 10.89
CA THR A 175 -3.48 -9.26 9.43
C THR A 175 -3.17 -10.62 8.79
N ARG A 176 -3.79 -10.89 7.66
CA ARG A 176 -3.66 -12.14 6.91
C ARG A 176 -3.45 -11.87 5.43
N ILE A 177 -2.78 -12.78 4.74
CA ILE A 177 -2.54 -12.72 3.30
C ILE A 177 -2.97 -14.03 2.66
N TRP A 178 -3.56 -13.94 1.49
CA TRP A 178 -3.85 -15.10 0.63
C TRP A 178 -3.25 -14.87 -0.74
N VAL A 179 -2.68 -15.92 -1.30
CA VAL A 179 -2.19 -15.95 -2.68
C VAL A 179 -2.90 -17.09 -3.39
N ASN A 180 -3.63 -16.77 -4.46
CA ASN A 180 -4.43 -17.74 -5.22
C ASN A 180 -5.34 -18.61 -4.32
N GLY A 181 -6.01 -17.98 -3.36
CA GLY A 181 -6.92 -18.63 -2.42
C GLY A 181 -6.25 -19.37 -1.26
N LYS A 182 -4.93 -19.49 -1.24
CA LYS A 182 -4.18 -20.14 -0.16
C LYS A 182 -3.66 -19.12 0.85
N GLU A 183 -3.98 -19.33 2.13
CA GLU A 183 -3.44 -18.50 3.21
C GLU A 183 -1.94 -18.70 3.36
N MET A 184 -1.22 -17.60 3.40
CA MET A 184 0.22 -17.55 3.62
C MET A 184 0.50 -17.42 5.12
N LYS A 185 1.47 -18.18 5.62
CA LYS A 185 1.91 -18.16 7.02
C LYS A 185 3.33 -17.65 7.11
#